data_406a2fba3227d3c1489980b0ddd8efb5
#
_entry.id   406a2fba3227d3c1489980b0ddd8efb5
#
_cell.length_a   1.000
_cell.length_b   1.000
_cell.length_c   1.000
_cell.angle_alpha   90.00
_cell.angle_beta   90.00
_cell.angle_gamma   90.00
#
_symmetry.space_group_name_H-M   'P 1'
#
loop_
_entity.id
_entity.type
_entity.pdbx_description
1 polymer ?
#
loop_
_entity_poly.entity_id
_entity_poly.type
_entity_poly.pdbx_seq_one_letter_code
_entity_poly.pdbx_strand_id
1 'polypeptide(L)'
;MSASLVGSEMCIRDSTETDRLEGSIADLDILYMTRVQRERFFNEEDYLRLKDTYILTPEKMALASEKLRVLHPLPRVNEISVAVDSDPRACYFKQVLYGKYMRMALILKLLEVK
;
A
#
# COMPACT_ATOMS: atom_id res chain seq x y z
N MET A 1 -10.95 -0.51 -6.34
CA MET A 1 -9.67 -1.18 -6.11
C MET A 1 -9.89 -2.67 -6.10
N SER A 2 -9.26 -3.37 -7.00
CA SER A 2 -9.40 -4.81 -7.00
C SER A 2 -8.62 -5.38 -5.83
N ALA A 3 -9.30 -6.07 -4.95
CA ALA A 3 -8.65 -6.74 -3.84
C ALA A 3 -7.79 -7.90 -4.35
N SER A 4 -6.76 -8.24 -3.61
CA SER A 4 -6.00 -9.45 -3.87
C SER A 4 -6.92 -10.65 -3.67
N LEU A 5 -7.08 -11.45 -4.71
CA LEU A 5 -8.06 -12.50 -4.72
C LEU A 5 -7.80 -13.59 -3.68
N VAL A 6 -6.55 -13.99 -3.52
CA VAL A 6 -6.22 -15.12 -2.64
C VAL A 6 -6.49 -14.80 -1.17
N GLY A 7 -6.07 -13.64 -0.71
CA GLY A 7 -6.34 -13.20 0.65
C GLY A 7 -7.81 -12.91 0.89
N SER A 8 -8.49 -12.33 -0.12
CA SER A 8 -9.90 -11.97 -0.02
C SER A 8 -10.81 -13.19 0.12
N GLU A 9 -10.50 -14.27 -0.59
CA GLU A 9 -11.32 -15.49 -0.52
C GLU A 9 -11.32 -16.10 0.89
N MET A 10 -10.20 -16.05 1.57
CA MET A 10 -10.08 -16.57 2.93
C MET A 10 -10.75 -15.69 3.97
N CYS A 11 -10.84 -14.38 3.70
CA CYS A 11 -11.35 -13.38 4.63
C CYS A 11 -12.66 -12.75 4.16
N ILE A 12 -13.40 -13.41 3.27
CA ILE A 12 -14.56 -12.82 2.60
C ILE A 12 -15.65 -12.34 3.56
N ARG A 13 -15.76 -12.91 4.74
CA ARG A 13 -16.73 -12.49 5.76
C ARG A 13 -16.29 -11.23 6.51
N ASP A 14 -15.00 -10.94 6.50
CA ASP A 14 -14.40 -9.85 7.26
C ASP A 14 -13.81 -8.76 6.36
N SER A 15 -14.04 -8.85 5.05
CA SER A 15 -13.50 -7.89 4.09
C SER A 15 -14.61 -7.04 3.47
N THR A 16 -14.26 -5.81 3.17
CA THR A 16 -15.14 -4.86 2.48
C THR A 16 -14.39 -4.28 1.31
N GLU A 17 -14.99 -4.33 0.12
CA GLU A 17 -14.41 -3.70 -1.06
C GLU A 17 -15.00 -2.32 -1.26
N THR A 18 -14.15 -1.36 -1.60
CA THR A 18 -14.55 0.00 -1.88
C THR A 18 -13.70 0.59 -3.00
N ASP A 19 -14.29 1.50 -3.74
CA ASP A 19 -13.61 2.22 -4.82
C ASP A 19 -13.16 3.63 -4.39
N ARG A 20 -13.39 4.00 -3.13
CA ARG A 20 -13.05 5.33 -2.61
C ARG A 20 -12.22 5.22 -1.34
N LEU A 21 -11.00 5.74 -1.43
CA LEU A 21 -10.11 5.79 -0.29
C LEU A 21 -10.63 6.75 0.80
N GLU A 22 -11.14 7.90 0.39
CA GLU A 22 -11.55 8.96 1.30
C GLU A 22 -12.64 8.52 2.27
N GLY A 23 -13.53 7.64 1.82
CA GLY A 23 -14.62 7.14 2.67
C GLY A 23 -14.20 6.16 3.73
N SER A 24 -13.02 5.58 3.60
CA SER A 24 -12.56 4.50 4.49
C SER A 24 -11.32 4.87 5.29
N ILE A 25 -10.56 5.86 4.85
CA ILE A 25 -9.24 6.16 5.42
C ILE A 25 -9.29 6.52 6.91
N ALA A 26 -10.38 7.11 7.37
CA ALA A 26 -10.55 7.50 8.76
C ALA A 26 -10.62 6.29 9.72
N ASP A 27 -11.07 5.15 9.21
CA ASP A 27 -11.27 3.94 10.01
C ASP A 27 -10.11 2.96 9.92
N LEU A 28 -9.09 3.26 9.12
CA LEU A 28 -7.98 2.35 8.92
C LEU A 28 -6.91 2.49 10.00
N ASP A 29 -6.37 1.38 10.42
CA ASP A 29 -5.17 1.32 11.26
C ASP A 29 -3.91 1.19 10.38
N ILE A 30 -4.01 0.45 9.29
CA ILE A 30 -2.91 0.25 8.33
C ILE A 30 -3.44 0.50 6.93
N LEU A 31 -2.72 1.31 6.17
CA LEU A 31 -2.99 1.54 4.76
C LEU A 31 -1.80 1.01 3.95
N TYR A 32 -2.02 -0.08 3.23
CA TYR A 32 -1.00 -0.67 2.38
C TYR A 32 -1.25 -0.20 0.94
N MET A 33 -0.44 0.74 0.48
CA MET A 33 -0.54 1.27 -0.88
C MET A 33 0.28 0.44 -1.84
N THR A 34 -0.27 0.22 -3.02
CA THR A 34 0.46 -0.42 -4.12
C THR A 34 0.32 0.44 -5.37
N ARG A 35 1.26 0.29 -6.29
CA ARG A 35 1.18 1.04 -7.54
C ARG A 35 0.10 0.45 -8.45
N VAL A 36 -0.48 1.32 -9.29
CA VAL A 36 -1.39 0.88 -10.35
C VAL A 36 -0.54 0.24 -11.46
N GLN A 37 -0.79 -1.04 -11.73
CA GLN A 37 0.00 -1.78 -12.71
C GLN A 37 -0.54 -1.54 -14.12
N ARG A 38 0.22 -0.80 -14.92
CA ARG A 38 -0.15 -0.47 -16.29
C ARG A 38 -0.40 -1.71 -17.14
N GLU A 39 0.40 -2.73 -16.96
CA GLU A 39 0.34 -3.96 -17.75
C GLU A 39 -0.96 -4.75 -17.53
N ARG A 40 -1.75 -4.42 -16.52
CA ARG A 40 -3.04 -5.06 -16.26
C ARG A 40 -4.22 -4.38 -16.95
N PHE A 41 -3.99 -3.24 -17.60
CA PHE A 41 -5.04 -2.49 -18.30
C PHE A 41 -5.05 -2.83 -19.76
N PHE A 42 -6.25 -3.10 -20.30
CA PHE A 42 -6.41 -3.43 -21.72
C PHE A 42 -6.24 -2.23 -22.62
N ASN A 43 -6.52 -1.03 -22.14
CA ASN A 43 -6.29 0.17 -22.91
C ASN A 43 -5.65 1.25 -22.03
N GLU A 44 -4.97 2.18 -22.70
CA GLU A 44 -4.22 3.24 -22.06
C GLU A 44 -5.14 4.29 -21.42
N GLU A 45 -6.34 4.48 -21.95
CA GLU A 45 -7.30 5.45 -21.41
C GLU A 45 -7.76 5.06 -20.01
N ASP A 46 -8.07 3.78 -19.78
CA ASP A 46 -8.45 3.29 -18.47
C ASP A 46 -7.32 3.46 -17.45
N TYR A 47 -6.09 3.16 -17.87
CA TYR A 47 -4.93 3.37 -17.03
C TYR A 47 -4.76 4.85 -16.66
N LEU A 48 -4.82 5.75 -17.66
CA LEU A 48 -4.66 7.17 -17.43
C LEU A 48 -5.78 7.74 -16.52
N ARG A 49 -6.99 7.22 -16.66
CA ARG A 49 -8.11 7.64 -15.83
C ARG A 49 -7.93 7.20 -14.37
N LEU A 50 -7.43 5.98 -14.14
CA LEU A 50 -7.35 5.39 -12.81
C LEU A 50 -6.05 5.68 -12.09
N LYS A 51 -4.96 5.96 -12.80
CA LYS A 51 -3.65 6.13 -12.18
C LYS A 51 -3.61 7.27 -11.15
N ASP A 52 -4.39 8.32 -11.38
CA ASP A 52 -4.42 9.50 -10.50
C ASP A 52 -5.56 9.45 -9.48
N THR A 53 -6.43 8.43 -9.55
CA THR A 53 -7.59 8.30 -8.65
C THR A 53 -7.17 7.92 -7.23
N TYR A 54 -6.11 7.16 -7.08
CA TYR A 54 -5.67 6.59 -5.81
C TYR A 54 -4.35 7.18 -5.32
N ILE A 55 -4.13 8.47 -5.56
CA ILE A 55 -2.94 9.13 -5.03
C ILE A 55 -3.18 9.48 -3.56
N LEU A 56 -2.28 9.03 -2.70
CA LEU A 56 -2.30 9.43 -1.30
C LEU A 56 -1.62 10.80 -1.16
N THR A 57 -2.37 11.78 -0.70
CA THR A 57 -1.92 13.16 -0.55
C THR A 57 -1.96 13.57 0.92
N PRO A 58 -1.28 14.68 1.30
CA PRO A 58 -1.38 15.18 2.67
C PRO A 58 -2.81 15.50 3.09
N GLU A 59 -3.65 15.95 2.16
CA GLU A 59 -5.07 16.23 2.44
C GLU A 59 -5.82 14.96 2.83
N LYS A 60 -5.56 13.86 2.14
CA LYS A 60 -6.14 12.57 2.50
C LYS A 60 -5.59 12.06 3.83
N MET A 61 -4.32 12.29 4.09
CA MET A 61 -3.71 11.94 5.37
C MET A 61 -4.33 12.72 6.53
N ALA A 62 -4.79 13.94 6.29
CA ALA A 62 -5.47 14.73 7.30
C ALA A 62 -6.80 14.11 7.73
N LEU A 63 -7.43 13.33 6.87
CA LEU A 63 -8.67 12.61 7.18
C LEU A 63 -8.42 11.32 7.96
N ALA A 64 -7.17 10.86 7.98
CA ALA A 64 -6.81 9.58 8.60
C ALA A 64 -6.61 9.71 10.11
N SER A 65 -6.76 8.58 10.81
CA SER A 65 -6.46 8.50 12.24
C SER A 65 -4.97 8.74 12.51
N GLU A 66 -4.66 9.27 13.68
CA GLU A 66 -3.27 9.42 14.12
C GLU A 66 -2.56 8.07 14.27
N LYS A 67 -3.32 7.01 14.47
CA LYS A 67 -2.79 5.65 14.62
C LYS A 67 -2.45 4.99 13.29
N LEU A 68 -2.92 5.56 12.17
CA LEU A 68 -2.69 4.99 10.86
C LEU A 68 -1.19 4.83 10.59
N ARG A 69 -0.85 3.72 9.94
CA ARG A 69 0.51 3.48 9.43
C ARG A 69 0.41 3.18 7.94
N VAL A 70 1.19 3.87 7.16
CA VAL A 70 1.19 3.72 5.69
C VAL A 70 2.36 2.84 5.29
N LEU A 71 2.06 1.82 4.51
CA LEU A 71 3.04 0.87 3.98
C LEU A 71 3.01 0.90 2.45
N HIS A 72 4.14 0.62 1.83
CA HIS A 72 4.28 0.51 0.38
C HIS A 72 5.50 -0.33 0.05
N PRO A 73 5.41 -1.28 -0.90
CA PRO A 73 6.55 -2.14 -1.22
C PRO A 73 7.69 -1.43 -1.94
N LEU A 74 7.49 -0.22 -2.44
CA LEU A 74 8.45 0.55 -3.24
C LEU A 74 9.03 -0.28 -4.41
N PRO A 75 9.51 0.32 -5.50
CA PRO A 75 9.48 1.77 -5.73
C PRO A 75 8.07 2.29 -6.03
N ARG A 76 7.84 3.54 -5.70
CA ARG A 76 6.59 4.23 -6.05
C ARG A 76 6.78 5.05 -7.32
N VAL A 77 5.68 5.30 -8.02
CA VAL A 77 5.63 6.27 -9.11
C VAL A 77 4.98 7.55 -8.59
N ASN A 78 3.65 7.57 -8.47
CA ASN A 78 2.92 8.72 -7.98
C ASN A 78 1.79 8.35 -7.00
N GLU A 79 1.70 7.09 -6.58
CA GLU A 79 0.62 6.61 -5.71
C GLU A 79 0.65 7.28 -4.34
N ILE A 80 1.81 7.70 -3.91
CA ILE A 80 2.00 8.45 -2.67
C ILE A 80 2.74 9.73 -3.01
N SER A 81 2.16 10.87 -2.64
CA SER A 81 2.80 12.16 -2.83
C SER A 81 4.09 12.24 -2.01
N VAL A 82 5.11 12.86 -2.57
CA VAL A 82 6.39 13.09 -1.87
C VAL A 82 6.18 13.86 -0.57
N ALA A 83 5.17 14.72 -0.52
CA ALA A 83 4.87 15.49 0.69
C ALA A 83 4.44 14.60 1.87
N VAL A 84 3.96 13.39 1.61
CA VAL A 84 3.59 12.43 2.67
C VAL A 84 4.83 11.83 3.35
N ASP A 85 5.98 11.87 2.70
CA ASP A 85 7.22 11.28 3.26
C ASP A 85 7.61 11.87 4.61
N SER A 86 7.27 13.12 4.86
CA SER A 86 7.56 13.79 6.13
C SER A 86 6.55 13.49 7.23
N ASP A 87 5.45 12.80 6.91
CA ASP A 87 4.44 12.43 7.90
C ASP A 87 4.97 11.28 8.78
N PRO A 88 4.87 11.40 10.13
CA PRO A 88 5.32 10.32 11.03
C PRO A 88 4.61 8.98 10.80
N ARG A 89 3.43 8.99 10.19
CA ARG A 89 2.66 7.78 9.88
C ARG A 89 3.17 7.05 8.64
N ALA A 90 4.05 7.68 7.85
CA ALA A 90 4.66 7.07 6.67
C ALA A 90 5.75 6.08 7.10
N CYS A 91 5.46 4.78 7.01
CA CYS A 91 6.35 3.72 7.48
C CYS A 91 6.98 2.90 6.35
N TYR A 92 6.74 3.28 5.10
CA TYR A 92 7.17 2.46 3.95
C TYR A 92 8.69 2.40 3.79
N PHE A 93 9.44 3.42 4.18
CA PHE A 93 10.91 3.34 4.14
C PHE A 93 11.46 2.38 5.17
N LYS A 94 10.93 2.41 6.38
CA LYS A 94 11.29 1.43 7.44
C LYS A 94 10.87 0.02 7.04
N GLN A 95 9.71 -0.12 6.41
CA GLN A 95 9.21 -1.39 5.92
C GLN A 95 10.21 -2.05 4.97
N VAL A 96 10.74 -1.29 4.02
CA VAL A 96 11.69 -1.81 3.04
C VAL A 96 12.99 -2.25 3.72
N LEU A 97 13.48 -1.47 4.66
CA LEU A 97 14.67 -1.84 5.44
C LEU A 97 14.45 -3.12 6.23
N TYR A 98 13.32 -3.24 6.91
CA TYR A 98 13.00 -4.43 7.67
C TYR A 98 12.77 -5.64 6.76
N GLY A 99 12.20 -5.42 5.58
CA GLY A 99 12.06 -6.47 4.58
C GLY A 99 13.40 -7.03 4.14
N LYS A 100 14.40 -6.16 3.97
CA LYS A 100 15.78 -6.59 3.68
C LYS A 100 16.32 -7.50 4.79
N TYR A 101 16.17 -7.08 6.04
CA TYR A 101 16.65 -7.87 7.19
C TYR A 101 15.92 -9.20 7.29
N MET A 102 14.62 -9.21 7.07
CA MET A 102 13.84 -10.46 7.11
C MET A 102 14.26 -11.43 6.02
N ARG A 103 14.55 -10.95 4.81
CA ARG A 103 15.05 -11.79 3.73
C ARG A 103 16.41 -12.37 4.06
N MET A 104 17.30 -11.56 4.63
CA MET A 104 18.62 -12.01 5.05
C MET A 104 18.50 -13.11 6.12
N ALA A 105 17.66 -12.89 7.12
CA ALA A 105 17.42 -13.86 8.18
C ALA A 105 16.83 -15.17 7.64
N LEU A 106 15.89 -15.06 6.71
CA LEU A 106 15.25 -16.22 6.09
C LEU A 106 16.27 -17.05 5.29
N ILE A 107 17.12 -16.39 4.50
CA ILE A 107 18.16 -17.07 3.73
C ILE A 107 19.13 -17.80 4.66
N LEU A 108 19.58 -17.13 5.72
CA LEU A 108 20.47 -17.74 6.70
C LEU A 108 19.82 -18.96 7.35
N LYS A 109 18.55 -18.87 7.68
CA LYS A 109 17.84 -20.00 8.28
C LYS A 109 17.70 -21.17 7.31
N LEU A 110 17.37 -20.90 6.05
CA LEU A 110 17.24 -21.94 5.02
C LEU A 110 18.56 -22.62 4.72
N LEU A 111 19.67 -21.90 4.83
CA LEU A 111 21.01 -22.45 4.67
C LEU A 111 21.55 -23.10 5.95
N GLU A 112 20.77 -23.05 7.02
CA GLU A 112 21.16 -23.61 8.34
C GLU A 112 22.46 -23.00 8.88
N VAL A 113 22.73 -21.73 8.54
CA VAL A 113 23.88 -21.01 9.07
C VAL A 113 23.55 -20.54 10.49
N LYS A 114 24.40 -20.89 11.43
CA LYS A 114 24.23 -20.51 12.84
C LYS A 114 25.11 -19.31 13.20
#